data_61b7b20b34b516cd9a63242a05e2d9e0
#
_entry.id   61b7b20b34b516cd9a63242a05e2d9e0
#
_cell.length_a   1.000
_cell.length_b   1.000
_cell.length_c   1.000
_cell.angle_alpha   90.00
_cell.angle_beta   90.00
_cell.angle_gamma   90.00
#
_symmetry.space_group_name_H-M   'P 1'
#
loop_
_entity.id
_entity.type
_entity.pdbx_description
1 polymer ?
#
loop_
_entity_poly.entity_id
_entity_poly.type
_entity_poly.pdbx_seq_one_letter_code
_entity_poly.pdbx_strand_id
1 'polypeptide(L)'
;ERELASIEYWMMGSLSNVSASRIGLNLAICLVCGAALFPLHRQTVLLSAEEGEATLLGVSVGRVRLLVLTLATLAVAAVVSLTGLISFIGLLAPHGARLLMKGNRKSTMLLSGLLGGCLLCAGDIFARSVAAAELPVSVFTSLIGAPALIYLTLGGRDEG
;
A
#
# COMPACT_ATOMS: atom_id res chain seq x y z
N GLU A 1 -1.70 -30.32 12.03
CA GLU A 1 -1.67 -30.13 10.55
C GLU A 1 -2.75 -29.15 10.08
N ARG A 2 -3.99 -29.18 10.62
CA ARG A 2 -5.06 -28.23 10.25
C ARG A 2 -4.74 -26.78 10.66
N GLU A 3 -4.10 -26.60 11.79
CA GLU A 3 -3.71 -25.26 12.29
C GLU A 3 -2.62 -24.63 11.41
N LEU A 4 -1.65 -25.41 10.95
CA LEU A 4 -0.58 -24.94 10.07
C LEU A 4 -1.14 -24.51 8.71
N ALA A 5 -2.04 -25.31 8.13
CA ALA A 5 -2.69 -24.96 6.86
C ALA A 5 -3.54 -23.69 6.97
N SER A 6 -4.19 -23.43 8.11
CA SER A 6 -4.95 -22.19 8.33
C SER A 6 -4.06 -20.95 8.44
N ILE A 7 -2.89 -21.09 9.05
CA ILE A 7 -1.89 -20.01 9.15
C ILE A 7 -1.30 -19.69 7.78
N GLU A 8 -0.93 -20.74 7.02
CA GLU A 8 -0.43 -20.58 5.66
C GLU A 8 -1.44 -19.87 4.76
N TYR A 9 -2.72 -20.28 4.82
CA TYR A 9 -3.79 -19.65 4.06
C TYR A 9 -4.00 -18.18 4.47
N TRP A 10 -3.94 -17.86 5.77
CA TRP A 10 -4.04 -16.49 6.25
C TRP A 10 -2.85 -15.63 5.79
N MET A 11 -1.63 -16.19 5.78
CA MET A 11 -0.44 -15.50 5.28
C MET A 11 -0.50 -15.19 3.78
N MET A 12 -1.24 -15.98 3.00
CA MET A 12 -1.38 -15.75 1.56
C MET A 12 -2.29 -14.58 1.20
N GLY A 13 -3.02 -14.02 2.15
CA GLY A 13 -3.91 -12.86 1.96
C GLY A 13 -5.18 -13.20 1.17
N SER A 14 -6.34 -13.02 1.80
CA SER A 14 -7.64 -13.27 1.21
C SER A 14 -8.67 -12.27 1.72
N LEU A 15 -9.58 -11.85 0.84
CA LEU A 15 -10.72 -10.99 1.18
C LEU A 15 -11.99 -11.79 1.50
N SER A 16 -11.97 -13.13 1.36
CA SER A 16 -13.16 -13.97 1.48
C SER A 16 -13.70 -14.10 2.91
N ASN A 17 -12.82 -14.03 3.91
CA ASN A 17 -13.16 -14.29 5.32
C ASN A 17 -13.25 -13.02 6.19
N VAL A 18 -13.46 -11.87 5.59
CA VAL A 18 -13.51 -10.60 6.32
C VAL A 18 -14.85 -10.45 7.03
N SER A 19 -14.82 -10.45 8.38
CA SER A 19 -16.02 -10.24 9.20
C SER A 19 -16.51 -8.80 9.12
N ALA A 20 -17.79 -8.60 8.80
CA ALA A 20 -18.42 -7.27 8.70
C ALA A 20 -18.26 -6.44 10.00
N SER A 21 -18.27 -7.09 11.17
CA SER A 21 -18.12 -6.40 12.47
C SER A 21 -16.73 -5.77 12.66
N ARG A 22 -15.69 -6.32 12.03
CA ARG A 22 -14.31 -5.81 12.11
C ARG A 22 -14.00 -4.76 11.07
N ILE A 23 -14.75 -4.70 9.97
CA ILE A 23 -14.56 -3.72 8.89
C ILE A 23 -14.70 -2.29 9.43
N GLY A 24 -15.73 -2.01 10.25
CA GLY A 24 -15.99 -0.68 10.77
C GLY A 24 -14.83 -0.12 11.61
N LEU A 25 -14.27 -0.92 12.50
CA LEU A 25 -13.14 -0.50 13.33
C LEU A 25 -11.89 -0.25 12.48
N ASN A 26 -11.58 -1.17 11.56
CA ASN A 26 -10.40 -1.03 10.70
C ASN A 26 -10.53 0.15 9.72
N LEU A 27 -11.71 0.36 9.17
CA LEU A 27 -11.99 1.53 8.33
C LEU A 27 -11.79 2.83 9.12
N ALA A 28 -12.28 2.89 10.38
CA ALA A 28 -12.08 4.05 11.24
C ALA A 28 -10.58 4.30 11.49
N ILE A 29 -9.79 3.27 11.79
CA ILE A 29 -8.34 3.39 11.98
C ILE A 29 -7.67 3.91 10.69
N CYS A 30 -8.00 3.33 9.53
CA CYS A 30 -7.44 3.75 8.25
C CYS A 30 -7.82 5.20 7.90
N LEU A 31 -9.05 5.61 8.16
CA LEU A 31 -9.50 6.99 7.93
C LEU A 31 -8.80 7.98 8.84
N VAL A 32 -8.65 7.67 10.13
CA VAL A 32 -7.93 8.53 11.09
C VAL A 32 -6.46 8.64 10.71
N CYS A 33 -5.79 7.53 10.42
CA CYS A 33 -4.39 7.54 9.98
C CYS A 33 -4.22 8.29 8.65
N GLY A 34 -5.10 8.07 7.68
CA GLY A 34 -5.09 8.77 6.40
C GLY A 34 -5.32 10.27 6.53
N ALA A 35 -6.30 10.68 7.36
CA ALA A 35 -6.57 12.08 7.66
C ALA A 35 -5.40 12.76 8.38
N ALA A 36 -4.71 12.05 9.26
CA ALA A 36 -3.51 12.55 9.94
C ALA A 36 -2.30 12.65 9.00
N LEU A 37 -2.13 11.71 8.06
CA LEU A 37 -1.05 11.71 7.07
C LEU A 37 -1.25 12.77 5.97
N PHE A 38 -2.48 13.07 5.62
CA PHE A 38 -2.79 14.00 4.53
C PHE A 38 -2.18 15.40 4.70
N PRO A 39 -2.28 16.09 5.85
CA PRO A 39 -1.62 17.38 6.07
C PRO A 39 -0.09 17.26 6.12
N LEU A 40 0.45 16.11 6.51
CA LEU A 40 1.91 15.88 6.57
C LEU A 40 2.54 15.66 5.19
N HIS A 41 1.74 15.57 4.12
CA HIS A 41 2.24 15.36 2.76
C HIS A 41 3.39 16.33 2.37
N ARG A 42 3.28 17.61 2.70
CA ARG A 42 4.36 18.60 2.44
C ARG A 42 5.65 18.22 3.14
N GLN A 43 5.55 17.84 4.40
CA GLN A 43 6.70 17.45 5.23
C GLN A 43 7.30 16.12 4.75
N THR A 44 6.46 15.18 4.29
CA THR A 44 6.91 13.89 3.72
C THR A 44 7.69 14.11 2.42
N VAL A 45 7.30 15.07 1.59
CA VAL A 45 8.04 15.43 0.37
C VAL A 45 9.39 16.05 0.72
N LEU A 46 9.44 16.91 1.75
CA LEU A 46 10.71 17.49 2.24
C LEU A 46 11.65 16.44 2.83
N LEU A 47 11.12 15.35 3.39
CA LEU A 47 11.93 14.21 3.85
C LEU A 47 12.59 13.41 2.69
N SER A 48 12.11 13.59 1.46
CA SER A 48 12.70 12.99 0.25
C SER A 48 13.85 13.85 -0.31
N ALA A 49 13.96 15.10 0.11
CA ALA A 49 15.09 15.98 -0.17
C ALA A 49 16.26 15.67 0.78
N GLU A 50 17.44 16.22 0.51
CA GLU A 50 18.58 16.04 1.40
C GLU A 50 18.27 16.53 2.83
N GLU A 51 18.67 15.75 3.83
CA GLU A 51 18.38 16.01 5.25
C GLU A 51 18.84 17.43 5.70
N GLY A 52 19.86 17.98 5.04
CA GLY A 52 20.35 19.33 5.27
C GLY A 52 19.35 20.43 4.94
N GLU A 53 18.67 20.35 3.81
CA GLU A 53 17.69 21.36 3.38
C GLU A 53 16.43 21.37 4.25
N ALA A 54 15.95 20.20 4.66
CA ALA A 54 14.78 20.07 5.53
C ALA A 54 15.03 20.69 6.92
N THR A 55 16.25 20.55 7.44
CA THR A 55 16.65 21.12 8.74
C THR A 55 16.75 22.63 8.68
N LEU A 56 17.24 23.21 7.59
CA LEU A 56 17.30 24.67 7.37
C LEU A 56 15.90 25.32 7.32
N LEU A 57 14.90 24.55 6.90
CA LEU A 57 13.49 24.98 6.88
C LEU A 57 12.78 24.84 8.24
N GLY A 58 13.50 24.49 9.31
CA GLY A 58 12.99 24.39 10.67
C GLY A 58 12.12 23.13 10.92
N VAL A 59 12.14 22.17 10.02
CA VAL A 59 11.40 20.91 10.17
C VAL A 59 12.22 19.94 11.00
N SER A 60 11.66 19.45 12.11
CA SER A 60 12.28 18.38 12.89
C SER A 60 12.12 17.03 12.18
N VAL A 61 13.04 16.74 11.25
CA VAL A 61 13.05 15.56 10.37
C VAL A 61 12.77 14.27 11.14
N GLY A 62 13.44 14.07 12.28
CA GLY A 62 13.27 12.85 13.08
C GLY A 62 11.84 12.66 13.63
N ARG A 63 11.21 13.73 14.11
CA ARG A 63 9.84 13.67 14.65
C ARG A 63 8.81 13.40 13.55
N VAL A 64 8.95 14.07 12.41
CA VAL A 64 8.05 13.87 11.27
C VAL A 64 8.20 12.46 10.72
N ARG A 65 9.44 11.96 10.55
CA ARG A 65 9.72 10.60 10.12
C ARG A 65 9.08 9.55 11.05
N LEU A 66 9.28 9.71 12.36
CA LEU A 66 8.70 8.80 13.36
C LEU A 66 7.18 8.79 13.28
N LEU A 67 6.55 9.97 13.21
CA LEU A 67 5.09 10.09 13.17
C LEU A 67 4.51 9.49 11.88
N VAL A 68 5.11 9.76 10.72
CA VAL A 68 4.69 9.18 9.44
C VAL A 68 4.83 7.67 9.45
N LEU A 69 5.97 7.14 9.92
CA LEU A 69 6.18 5.69 10.00
C LEU A 69 5.19 5.02 10.95
N THR A 70 4.94 5.61 12.13
CA THR A 70 3.99 5.05 13.10
C THR A 70 2.57 5.00 12.53
N LEU A 71 2.07 6.10 11.94
CA LEU A 71 0.74 6.17 11.36
C LEU A 71 0.60 5.21 10.16
N ALA A 72 1.61 5.15 9.28
CA ALA A 72 1.59 4.26 8.15
C ALA A 72 1.60 2.78 8.59
N THR A 73 2.46 2.43 9.55
CA THR A 73 2.53 1.06 10.08
C THR A 73 1.23 0.67 10.77
N LEU A 74 0.61 1.56 11.52
CA LEU A 74 -0.67 1.31 12.18
C LEU A 74 -1.79 1.05 11.16
N ALA A 75 -1.86 1.86 10.10
CA ALA A 75 -2.83 1.67 9.02
C ALA A 75 -2.62 0.33 8.29
N VAL A 76 -1.36 0.00 7.96
CA VAL A 76 -1.02 -1.27 7.31
C VAL A 76 -1.35 -2.45 8.23
N ALA A 77 -0.98 -2.40 9.51
CA ALA A 77 -1.26 -3.46 10.47
C ALA A 77 -2.77 -3.70 10.62
N ALA A 78 -3.58 -2.64 10.66
CA ALA A 78 -5.02 -2.73 10.69
C ALA A 78 -5.58 -3.48 9.47
N VAL A 79 -5.12 -3.17 8.26
CA VAL A 79 -5.54 -3.85 7.03
C VAL A 79 -5.07 -5.30 7.03
N VAL A 80 -3.79 -5.55 7.30
CA VAL A 80 -3.20 -6.90 7.29
C VAL A 80 -3.86 -7.82 8.31
N SER A 81 -4.30 -7.29 9.46
CA SER A 81 -5.02 -8.08 10.46
C SER A 81 -6.35 -8.66 9.95
N LEU A 82 -6.96 -8.04 8.94
CA LEU A 82 -8.20 -8.50 8.32
C LEU A 82 -7.98 -9.37 7.09
N THR A 83 -7.07 -8.93 6.22
CA THR A 83 -6.93 -9.46 4.85
C THR A 83 -5.74 -10.39 4.70
N GLY A 84 -4.86 -10.48 5.71
CA GLY A 84 -3.55 -11.10 5.57
C GLY A 84 -2.60 -10.26 4.70
N LEU A 85 -1.49 -10.86 4.27
CA LEU A 85 -0.46 -10.18 3.49
C LEU A 85 -0.86 -10.09 2.01
N ILE A 86 -1.05 -8.86 1.53
CA ILE A 86 -1.27 -8.59 0.11
C ILE A 86 -0.02 -7.89 -0.45
N SER A 87 0.64 -8.56 -1.38
CA SER A 87 1.94 -8.13 -1.91
C SER A 87 1.81 -7.16 -3.09
N PHE A 88 2.85 -6.35 -3.32
CA PHE A 88 3.06 -5.50 -4.50
C PHE A 88 2.13 -4.30 -4.71
N ILE A 89 0.90 -4.29 -4.21
CA ILE A 89 -0.05 -3.16 -4.44
C ILE A 89 0.53 -1.84 -3.95
N GLY A 90 1.18 -1.85 -2.77
CA GLY A 90 1.82 -0.67 -2.18
C GLY A 90 2.98 -0.10 -3.00
N LEU A 91 3.56 -0.87 -3.91
CA LEU A 91 4.60 -0.44 -4.85
C LEU A 91 4.02 -0.01 -6.20
N LEU A 92 3.10 -0.81 -6.75
CA LEU A 92 2.51 -0.57 -8.06
C LEU A 92 1.62 0.67 -8.11
N ALA A 93 0.76 0.84 -7.10
CA ALA A 93 -0.19 1.94 -7.08
C ALA A 93 0.46 3.34 -7.05
N PRO A 94 1.43 3.64 -6.15
CA PRO A 94 2.09 4.93 -6.17
C PRO A 94 2.96 5.13 -7.41
N HIS A 95 3.57 4.06 -7.94
CA HIS A 95 4.36 4.16 -9.16
C HIS A 95 3.47 4.49 -10.37
N GLY A 96 2.36 3.78 -10.56
CA GLY A 96 1.38 4.08 -11.61
C GLY A 96 0.80 5.48 -11.48
N ALA A 97 0.53 5.95 -10.25
CA ALA A 97 0.07 7.30 -10.01
C ALA A 97 1.10 8.37 -10.41
N ARG A 98 2.39 8.13 -10.19
CA ARG A 98 3.47 9.04 -10.61
C ARG A 98 3.61 9.10 -12.13
N LEU A 99 3.50 7.97 -12.83
CA LEU A 99 3.52 7.94 -14.29
C LEU A 99 2.38 8.74 -14.90
N LEU A 100 1.18 8.66 -14.32
CA LEU A 100 0.00 9.37 -14.80
C LEU A 100 0.03 10.88 -14.49
N MET A 101 0.56 11.27 -13.33
CA MET A 101 0.46 12.66 -12.85
C MET A 101 1.78 13.44 -12.86
N LYS A 102 2.89 12.87 -13.30
CA LYS A 102 4.22 13.53 -13.42
C LYS A 102 4.51 14.52 -12.29
N GLY A 103 4.55 14.06 -11.05
CA GLY A 103 4.94 14.91 -9.92
C GLY A 103 4.42 14.45 -8.54
N ASN A 104 5.03 15.02 -7.50
CA ASN A 104 4.74 14.67 -6.11
C ASN A 104 3.65 15.63 -5.54
N ARG A 105 2.47 15.63 -6.14
CA ARG A 105 1.33 16.47 -5.73
C ARG A 105 0.38 15.70 -4.82
N LYS A 106 -0.46 16.41 -4.03
CA LYS A 106 -1.53 15.81 -3.21
C LYS A 106 -2.46 14.92 -4.04
N SER A 107 -2.71 15.30 -5.29
CA SER A 107 -3.48 14.52 -6.27
C SER A 107 -2.83 13.18 -6.59
N THR A 108 -1.51 13.08 -6.63
CA THR A 108 -0.79 11.81 -6.83
C THR A 108 -1.01 10.85 -5.65
N MET A 109 -1.04 11.36 -4.43
CA MET A 109 -1.33 10.56 -3.23
C MET A 109 -2.75 9.99 -3.27
N LEU A 110 -3.75 10.81 -3.60
CA LEU A 110 -5.15 10.37 -3.75
C LEU A 110 -5.29 9.37 -4.90
N LEU A 111 -4.67 9.65 -6.05
CA LEU A 111 -4.69 8.75 -7.20
C LEU A 111 -4.03 7.41 -6.88
N SER A 112 -2.92 7.41 -6.12
CA SER A 112 -2.27 6.19 -5.65
C SER A 112 -3.23 5.33 -4.81
N GLY A 113 -3.99 5.95 -3.90
CA GLY A 113 -5.00 5.25 -3.10
C GLY A 113 -6.11 4.64 -3.96
N LEU A 114 -6.63 5.41 -4.93
CA LEU A 114 -7.66 4.94 -5.87
C LEU A 114 -7.14 3.79 -6.74
N LEU A 115 -5.95 3.93 -7.31
CA LEU A 115 -5.33 2.87 -8.12
C LEU A 115 -5.08 1.60 -7.29
N GLY A 116 -4.63 1.74 -6.05
CA GLY A 116 -4.45 0.60 -5.15
C GLY A 116 -5.78 -0.12 -4.88
N GLY A 117 -6.86 0.62 -4.62
CA GLY A 117 -8.19 0.06 -4.47
C GLY A 117 -8.70 -0.63 -5.73
N CYS A 118 -8.52 -0.02 -6.90
CA CYS A 118 -8.89 -0.63 -8.19
C CYS A 118 -8.12 -1.92 -8.46
N LEU A 119 -6.80 -1.92 -8.22
CA LEU A 119 -5.96 -3.11 -8.38
C LEU A 119 -6.38 -4.23 -7.43
N LEU A 120 -6.72 -3.88 -6.19
CA LEU A 120 -7.21 -4.85 -5.21
C LEU A 120 -8.55 -5.46 -5.63
N CYS A 121 -9.51 -4.64 -6.05
CA CYS A 121 -10.81 -5.11 -6.56
C CYS A 121 -10.66 -5.99 -7.80
N ALA A 122 -9.81 -5.57 -8.75
CA ALA A 122 -9.53 -6.37 -9.93
C ALA A 122 -8.90 -7.71 -9.56
N GLY A 123 -7.93 -7.73 -8.63
CA GLY A 123 -7.32 -8.95 -8.13
C GLY A 123 -8.31 -9.88 -7.46
N ASP A 124 -9.23 -9.36 -6.65
CA ASP A 124 -10.27 -10.15 -5.98
C ASP A 124 -11.27 -10.75 -6.99
N ILE A 125 -11.72 -9.96 -7.98
CA ILE A 125 -12.59 -10.46 -9.06
C ILE A 125 -11.91 -11.58 -9.84
N PHE A 126 -10.64 -11.42 -10.19
CA PHE A 126 -9.88 -12.45 -10.91
C PHE A 126 -9.68 -13.70 -10.05
N ALA A 127 -9.29 -13.55 -8.79
CA ALA A 127 -9.10 -14.65 -7.87
C ALA A 127 -10.35 -15.51 -7.71
N ARG A 128 -11.52 -14.87 -7.70
CA ARG A 128 -12.84 -15.56 -7.63
C ARG A 128 -13.31 -16.15 -8.95
N SER A 129 -12.88 -15.57 -10.09
CA SER A 129 -13.36 -15.98 -11.43
C SER A 129 -12.61 -17.17 -12.02
N VAL A 130 -11.31 -17.29 -11.70
CA VAL A 130 -10.40 -18.23 -12.40
C VAL A 130 -10.39 -19.62 -11.75
N ALA A 131 -10.76 -19.76 -10.48
CA ALA A 131 -10.66 -21.02 -9.78
C ALA A 131 -11.98 -21.46 -9.14
N ALA A 132 -12.29 -22.76 -9.25
CA ALA A 132 -13.32 -23.41 -8.46
C ALA A 132 -12.95 -23.49 -6.96
N ALA A 133 -11.69 -23.23 -6.61
CA ALA A 133 -11.17 -23.06 -5.25
C ALA A 133 -10.74 -21.58 -5.08
N GLU A 134 -11.03 -20.99 -3.92
CA GLU A 134 -10.68 -19.60 -3.60
C GLU A 134 -9.15 -19.40 -3.63
N LEU A 135 -8.63 -18.85 -4.72
CA LEU A 135 -7.22 -18.49 -4.80
C LEU A 135 -6.96 -17.24 -3.95
N PRO A 136 -5.85 -17.20 -3.20
CA PRO A 136 -5.42 -15.99 -2.49
C PRO A 136 -5.19 -14.82 -3.46
N VAL A 137 -5.69 -13.64 -3.13
CA VAL A 137 -5.53 -12.43 -3.94
C VAL A 137 -4.05 -12.08 -4.15
N SER A 138 -3.19 -12.42 -3.19
CA SER A 138 -1.74 -12.18 -3.26
C SER A 138 -1.07 -12.91 -4.42
N VAL A 139 -1.58 -14.07 -4.83
CA VAL A 139 -1.05 -14.81 -6.00
C VAL A 139 -1.20 -13.97 -7.27
N PHE A 140 -2.39 -13.39 -7.47
CA PHE A 140 -2.66 -12.55 -8.63
C PHE A 140 -1.86 -11.24 -8.59
N THR A 141 -1.83 -10.57 -7.44
CA THR A 141 -1.07 -9.32 -7.30
C THR A 141 0.44 -9.53 -7.44
N SER A 142 0.96 -10.70 -7.03
CA SER A 142 2.37 -11.06 -7.23
C SER A 142 2.69 -11.39 -8.68
N LEU A 143 1.77 -12.06 -9.38
CA LEU A 143 1.95 -12.41 -10.80
C LEU A 143 2.08 -11.18 -11.69
N ILE A 144 1.33 -10.13 -11.39
CA ILE A 144 1.42 -8.83 -12.09
C ILE A 144 2.55 -7.99 -11.50
N GLY A 145 2.69 -7.98 -10.19
CA GLY A 145 3.59 -7.10 -9.46
C GLY A 145 5.05 -7.41 -9.70
N ALA A 146 5.44 -8.67 -9.74
CA ALA A 146 6.83 -9.06 -9.92
C ALA A 146 7.39 -8.67 -11.31
N PRO A 147 6.72 -8.97 -12.46
CA PRO A 147 7.16 -8.49 -13.75
C PRO A 147 7.18 -6.96 -13.88
N ALA A 148 6.16 -6.29 -13.32
CA ALA A 148 6.10 -4.84 -13.33
C ALA A 148 7.28 -4.22 -12.55
N LEU A 149 7.64 -4.78 -11.41
CA LEU A 149 8.79 -4.33 -10.63
C LEU A 149 10.11 -4.52 -11.40
N ILE A 150 10.29 -5.67 -12.07
CA ILE A 150 11.46 -5.94 -12.91
C ILE A 150 11.53 -4.91 -14.04
N TYR A 151 10.43 -4.66 -14.73
CA TYR A 151 10.37 -3.67 -15.80
C TYR A 151 10.75 -2.27 -15.31
N LEU A 152 10.27 -1.87 -14.14
CA LEU A 152 10.54 -0.57 -13.52
C LEU A 152 12.00 -0.42 -13.11
N THR A 153 12.61 -1.48 -12.58
CA THR A 153 14.01 -1.45 -12.14
C THR A 153 14.99 -1.48 -13.33
N LEU A 154 14.61 -2.11 -14.40
CA LEU A 154 15.43 -2.15 -15.63
C LEU A 154 15.24 -0.89 -16.48
N GLY A 155 13.99 -0.40 -16.64
CA GLY A 155 13.68 0.79 -17.45
C GLY A 155 14.16 2.11 -16.81
N GLY A 156 14.31 2.18 -15.48
CA GLY A 156 14.85 3.37 -14.80
C GLY A 156 16.38 3.54 -14.95
N ARG A 157 17.07 2.63 -15.61
CA ARG A 157 18.53 2.72 -15.85
C ARG A 157 18.89 3.51 -17.12
N ASP A 158 17.93 3.76 -18.00
CA ASP A 158 18.19 4.43 -19.28
C ASP A 158 17.96 5.95 -19.24
N GLU A 159 17.60 6.52 -18.08
CA GLU A 159 17.39 7.96 -17.91
C GLU A 159 18.42 8.63 -16.95
N GLY A 160 19.61 8.04 -16.78
CA GLY A 160 20.71 8.55 -15.97
C GLY A 160 21.86 9.12 -16.80
#